data_edc808b3fc232ec7e8645082d5cc5bc2
#
_entry.id   edc808b3fc232ec7e8645082d5cc5bc2
#
_cell.length_a   1.000
_cell.length_b   1.000
_cell.length_c   1.000
_cell.angle_alpha   90.00
_cell.angle_beta   90.00
_cell.angle_gamma   90.00
#
_symmetry.space_group_name_H-M   'P 1'
#
loop_
_entity.id
_entity.type
_entity.pdbx_description
1 polymer ?
#
loop_
_entity_poly.entity_id
_entity_poly.type
_entity_poly.pdbx_seq_one_letter_code
_entity_poly.pdbx_strand_id
1 'polypeptide(L)'
;KANFISIKGPEMISKWVGESERAVREVFKKAKQAAPSIIFLDEFESIAGVRRSMTGEGSDVMNRVVNQILSSMDGVESMEGVIVVAATNRPEMIDPALLRSGRFERVLHVPPPDRQSRLEILKIHSSEMPLGRFKLDDIADDLENYTGADIEAICREAALIAMRAGKKTVSKSHFEEAVNRVRPTVNKDMLEYYSKMEETLVSGLESVKRSTNSLQGIESV
;
A
#
# COMPACT_ATOMS: atom_id res chain seq x y z
N LYS A 1 -7.41 -4.56 20.71
CA LYS A 1 -5.99 -4.22 20.42
C LYS A 1 -5.36 -5.45 19.79
N ALA A 2 -4.75 -5.31 18.61
CA ALA A 2 -4.02 -6.37 17.95
C ALA A 2 -2.52 -6.00 17.89
N ASN A 3 -1.65 -7.00 17.89
CA ASN A 3 -0.23 -6.79 17.66
C ASN A 3 0.01 -6.50 16.18
N PHE A 4 0.97 -5.63 15.86
CA PHE A 4 1.25 -5.21 14.50
C PHE A 4 2.71 -5.51 14.14
N ILE A 5 2.91 -6.30 13.09
CA ILE A 5 4.22 -6.70 12.59
C ILE A 5 4.33 -6.15 11.16
N SER A 6 5.14 -5.11 10.96
CA SER A 6 5.39 -4.52 9.64
C SER A 6 6.71 -4.99 9.07
N ILE A 7 6.71 -5.36 7.80
CA ILE A 7 7.88 -5.84 7.06
C ILE A 7 7.87 -5.20 5.68
N LYS A 8 9.00 -4.64 5.27
CA LYS A 8 9.19 -4.16 3.90
C LYS A 8 9.76 -5.25 3.01
N GLY A 9 9.21 -5.37 1.80
CA GLY A 9 9.65 -6.37 0.84
C GLY A 9 11.17 -6.40 0.61
N PRO A 10 11.85 -5.28 0.32
CA PRO A 10 13.30 -5.25 0.16
C PRO A 10 14.09 -5.73 1.38
N GLU A 11 13.57 -5.52 2.60
CA GLU A 11 14.24 -5.99 3.82
C GLU A 11 14.20 -7.52 3.94
N MET A 12 13.15 -8.15 3.43
CA MET A 12 13.06 -9.62 3.40
C MET A 12 14.10 -10.25 2.48
N ILE A 13 14.48 -9.55 1.41
CA ILE A 13 15.47 -10.03 0.46
C ILE A 13 16.89 -9.73 0.95
N SER A 14 17.17 -8.50 1.38
CA SER A 14 18.53 -8.03 1.69
C SER A 14 19.11 -8.56 3.01
N LYS A 15 18.30 -8.64 4.06
CA LYS A 15 18.73 -9.12 5.39
C LYS A 15 18.90 -10.65 5.47
N TRP A 16 18.36 -11.39 4.51
CA TRP A 16 18.14 -12.83 4.64
C TRP A 16 18.61 -13.65 3.44
N VAL A 17 19.63 -13.14 2.72
CA VAL A 17 20.27 -13.94 1.64
C VAL A 17 20.74 -15.26 2.23
N GLY A 18 20.13 -16.38 1.77
CA GLY A 18 20.37 -17.74 2.27
C GLY A 18 19.44 -18.24 3.38
N GLU A 19 18.67 -17.36 4.07
CA GLU A 19 17.74 -17.72 5.17
C GLU A 19 16.34 -17.11 5.02
N SER A 20 16.00 -16.56 3.85
CA SER A 20 14.74 -15.82 3.64
C SER A 20 13.49 -16.60 3.99
N GLU A 21 13.46 -17.91 3.68
CA GLU A 21 12.33 -18.79 4.00
C GLU A 21 12.17 -19.01 5.51
N ARG A 22 13.29 -19.12 6.24
CA ARG A 22 13.27 -19.26 7.70
C ARG A 22 12.74 -17.99 8.36
N ALA A 23 13.11 -16.82 7.84
CA ALA A 23 12.62 -15.54 8.32
C ALA A 23 11.12 -15.40 8.15
N VAL A 24 10.57 -15.76 6.99
CA VAL A 24 9.12 -15.81 6.76
C VAL A 24 8.45 -16.69 7.81
N ARG A 25 8.91 -17.92 7.99
CA ARG A 25 8.36 -18.83 9.01
C ARG A 25 8.38 -18.25 10.42
N GLU A 26 9.48 -17.60 10.81
CA GLU A 26 9.59 -16.97 12.12
C GLU A 26 8.62 -15.80 12.31
N VAL A 27 8.37 -15.00 11.27
CA VAL A 27 7.37 -13.93 11.29
C VAL A 27 5.98 -14.48 11.53
N PHE A 28 5.56 -15.48 10.73
CA PHE A 28 4.25 -16.09 10.87
C PHE A 28 4.09 -16.81 12.23
N LYS A 29 5.14 -17.47 12.71
CA LYS A 29 5.17 -18.08 14.04
C LYS A 29 4.99 -17.04 15.15
N LYS A 30 5.73 -15.92 15.10
CA LYS A 30 5.57 -14.82 16.06
C LYS A 30 4.18 -14.21 16.01
N ALA A 31 3.62 -14.02 14.81
CA ALA A 31 2.28 -13.50 14.65
C ALA A 31 1.22 -14.42 15.30
N LYS A 32 1.32 -15.74 15.10
CA LYS A 32 0.45 -16.73 15.76
C LYS A 32 0.58 -16.68 17.28
N GLN A 33 1.80 -16.63 17.79
CA GLN A 33 2.06 -16.56 19.24
C GLN A 33 1.54 -15.27 19.89
N ALA A 34 1.47 -14.18 19.11
CA ALA A 34 1.01 -12.88 19.55
C ALA A 34 -0.43 -12.57 19.12
N ALA A 35 -1.21 -13.58 18.70
CA ALA A 35 -2.59 -13.37 18.27
C ALA A 35 -3.46 -12.72 19.38
N PRO A 36 -4.38 -11.81 19.05
CA PRO A 36 -4.67 -11.32 17.68
C PRO A 36 -3.58 -10.41 17.11
N SER A 37 -3.19 -10.66 15.87
CA SER A 37 -2.08 -9.95 15.24
C SER A 37 -2.34 -9.63 13.77
N ILE A 38 -1.64 -8.61 13.25
CA ILE A 38 -1.65 -8.20 11.85
C ILE A 38 -0.21 -8.26 11.34
N ILE A 39 -0.01 -9.01 10.25
CA ILE A 39 1.23 -8.96 9.46
C ILE A 39 0.99 -7.99 8.31
N PHE A 40 1.78 -6.92 8.23
CA PHE A 40 1.72 -5.95 7.15
C PHE A 40 2.97 -6.07 6.27
N LEU A 41 2.76 -6.43 5.00
CA LEU A 41 3.80 -6.57 3.98
C LEU A 41 3.76 -5.36 3.06
N ASP A 42 4.73 -4.45 3.22
CA ASP A 42 4.84 -3.25 2.40
C ASP A 42 5.76 -3.49 1.19
N GLU A 43 5.54 -2.75 0.10
CA GLU A 43 6.26 -2.91 -1.17
C GLU A 43 6.27 -4.39 -1.64
N PHE A 44 5.08 -5.02 -1.58
CA PHE A 44 4.93 -6.46 -1.78
C PHE A 44 5.34 -6.93 -3.18
N GLU A 45 5.27 -6.07 -4.19
CA GLU A 45 5.77 -6.32 -5.54
C GLU A 45 7.26 -6.65 -5.60
N SER A 46 8.04 -6.17 -4.64
CA SER A 46 9.48 -6.47 -4.57
C SER A 46 9.76 -7.94 -4.26
N ILE A 47 8.81 -8.63 -3.64
CA ILE A 47 8.87 -10.05 -3.29
C ILE A 47 8.03 -10.88 -4.26
N ALA A 48 6.81 -10.43 -4.54
CA ALA A 48 5.75 -11.19 -5.21
C ALA A 48 5.62 -10.85 -6.70
N GLY A 49 6.60 -10.17 -7.28
CA GLY A 49 6.59 -9.78 -8.69
C GLY A 49 6.52 -10.96 -9.64
N VAL A 50 5.77 -10.77 -10.73
CA VAL A 50 5.56 -11.78 -11.77
C VAL A 50 6.90 -12.27 -12.32
N ARG A 51 7.05 -13.58 -12.44
CA ARG A 51 8.21 -14.37 -12.89
C ARG A 51 8.82 -13.98 -14.26
N ARG A 52 8.36 -12.91 -14.92
CA ARG A 52 8.61 -12.60 -16.33
C ARG A 52 9.95 -11.94 -16.67
N SER A 53 10.69 -11.40 -15.71
CA SER A 53 11.83 -10.52 -16.06
C SER A 53 13.19 -10.87 -15.47
N MET A 54 13.32 -11.92 -14.66
CA MET A 54 14.61 -12.27 -14.07
C MET A 54 15.01 -13.71 -14.43
N THR A 55 15.99 -13.85 -15.30
CA THR A 55 16.75 -15.09 -15.50
C THR A 55 17.99 -15.00 -14.60
N GLY A 56 18.08 -15.84 -13.54
CA GLY A 56 19.26 -15.89 -12.67
C GLY A 56 18.94 -16.30 -11.23
N GLU A 57 19.97 -16.47 -10.41
CA GLU A 57 19.89 -16.93 -9.01
C GLU A 57 18.96 -16.09 -8.11
N GLY A 58 18.80 -14.78 -8.39
CA GLY A 58 17.89 -13.90 -7.67
C GLY A 58 16.41 -14.24 -7.84
N SER A 59 16.00 -14.78 -9.00
CA SER A 59 14.64 -15.23 -9.28
C SER A 59 14.25 -16.43 -8.39
N ASP A 60 15.17 -17.34 -8.14
CA ASP A 60 14.91 -18.54 -7.33
C ASP A 60 14.72 -18.19 -5.85
N VAL A 61 15.43 -17.22 -5.32
CA VAL A 61 15.26 -16.75 -3.95
C VAL A 61 13.87 -16.14 -3.77
N MET A 62 13.45 -15.24 -4.68
CA MET A 62 12.12 -14.62 -4.63
C MET A 62 11.01 -15.66 -4.72
N ASN A 63 11.13 -16.62 -5.64
CA ASN A 63 10.16 -17.71 -5.77
C ASN A 63 10.04 -18.54 -4.48
N ARG A 64 11.15 -18.83 -3.81
CA ARG A 64 11.13 -19.54 -2.52
C ARG A 64 10.46 -18.74 -1.43
N VAL A 65 10.71 -17.43 -1.34
CA VAL A 65 10.05 -16.53 -0.38
C VAL A 65 8.55 -16.49 -0.61
N VAL A 66 8.09 -16.29 -1.85
CA VAL A 66 6.67 -16.32 -2.20
C VAL A 66 6.03 -17.64 -1.85
N ASN A 67 6.65 -18.76 -2.23
CA ASN A 67 6.14 -20.09 -1.92
C ASN A 67 6.08 -20.35 -0.41
N GLN A 68 7.05 -19.81 0.36
CA GLN A 68 7.02 -19.90 1.82
C GLN A 68 5.89 -19.07 2.44
N ILE A 69 5.62 -17.86 1.90
CA ILE A 69 4.48 -17.04 2.33
C ILE A 69 3.18 -17.81 2.07
N LEU A 70 3.00 -18.31 0.84
CA LEU A 70 1.84 -19.11 0.46
C LEU A 70 1.67 -20.33 1.37
N SER A 71 2.73 -21.10 1.58
CA SER A 71 2.71 -22.27 2.48
C SER A 71 2.38 -21.89 3.92
N SER A 72 2.82 -20.72 4.37
CA SER A 72 2.52 -20.24 5.73
C SER A 72 1.06 -19.78 5.87
N MET A 73 0.44 -19.29 4.79
CA MET A 73 -0.98 -18.94 4.74
C MET A 73 -1.87 -20.18 4.59
N ASP A 74 -1.48 -21.13 3.73
CA ASP A 74 -2.23 -22.37 3.44
C ASP A 74 -2.00 -23.46 4.51
N GLY A 75 -1.12 -23.23 5.48
CA GLY A 75 -0.62 -24.24 6.40
C GLY A 75 -1.71 -24.97 7.21
N VAL A 76 -1.42 -26.21 7.58
CA VAL A 76 -2.29 -27.13 8.37
C VAL A 76 -2.69 -26.52 9.73
N GLU A 77 -1.91 -25.62 10.28
CA GLU A 77 -2.26 -24.88 11.48
C GLU A 77 -3.07 -23.65 11.12
N SER A 78 -4.27 -23.54 11.67
CA SER A 78 -5.16 -22.38 11.42
C SER A 78 -4.46 -21.05 11.68
N MET A 79 -4.70 -20.09 10.78
CA MET A 79 -4.27 -18.69 10.94
C MET A 79 -5.23 -17.91 11.86
N GLU A 80 -5.83 -18.61 12.82
CA GLU A 80 -6.83 -18.05 13.72
C GLU A 80 -6.26 -16.86 14.50
N GLY A 81 -6.93 -15.72 14.38
CA GLY A 81 -6.48 -14.46 15.01
C GLY A 81 -5.31 -13.75 14.31
N VAL A 82 -4.86 -14.21 13.14
CA VAL A 82 -3.82 -13.53 12.34
C VAL A 82 -4.40 -13.02 11.02
N ILE A 83 -4.22 -11.74 10.76
CA ILE A 83 -4.61 -11.10 9.48
C ILE A 83 -3.33 -10.75 8.73
N VAL A 84 -3.26 -11.10 7.45
CA VAL A 84 -2.17 -10.70 6.55
C VAL A 84 -2.67 -9.60 5.62
N VAL A 85 -1.97 -8.47 5.59
CA VAL A 85 -2.24 -7.34 4.72
C VAL A 85 -1.00 -7.09 3.88
N ALA A 86 -1.15 -7.01 2.57
CA ALA A 86 -0.07 -6.63 1.66
C ALA A 86 -0.41 -5.31 0.96
N ALA A 87 0.57 -4.43 0.85
CA ALA A 87 0.45 -3.17 0.13
C ALA A 87 1.39 -3.15 -1.08
N THR A 88 0.91 -2.64 -2.21
CA THR A 88 1.68 -2.49 -3.43
C THR A 88 1.23 -1.26 -4.22
N ASN A 89 2.18 -0.59 -4.86
CA ASN A 89 1.94 0.46 -5.84
C ASN A 89 1.90 -0.10 -7.28
N ARG A 90 2.15 -1.42 -7.45
CA ARG A 90 2.26 -2.09 -8.74
C ARG A 90 1.45 -3.38 -8.77
N PRO A 91 0.11 -3.28 -8.69
CA PRO A 91 -0.76 -4.46 -8.60
C PRO A 91 -0.61 -5.39 -9.82
N GLU A 92 -0.23 -4.86 -10.98
CA GLU A 92 0.04 -5.65 -12.20
C GLU A 92 1.22 -6.62 -12.06
N MET A 93 2.08 -6.39 -11.08
CA MET A 93 3.22 -7.27 -10.81
C MET A 93 2.91 -8.43 -9.88
N ILE A 94 1.76 -8.40 -9.19
CA ILE A 94 1.41 -9.43 -8.23
C ILE A 94 1.05 -10.75 -8.94
N ASP A 95 1.66 -11.86 -8.51
CA ASP A 95 1.33 -13.19 -9.02
C ASP A 95 -0.14 -13.53 -8.73
N PRO A 96 -0.96 -13.85 -9.74
CA PRO A 96 -2.37 -14.22 -9.54
C PRO A 96 -2.58 -15.42 -8.58
N ALA A 97 -1.56 -16.27 -8.41
CA ALA A 97 -1.61 -17.35 -7.43
C ALA A 97 -1.80 -16.89 -5.99
N LEU A 98 -1.36 -15.66 -5.66
CA LEU A 98 -1.54 -15.05 -4.35
C LEU A 98 -2.98 -14.60 -4.08
N LEU A 99 -3.78 -14.38 -5.13
CA LEU A 99 -5.17 -13.91 -5.05
C LEU A 99 -6.19 -15.07 -5.00
N ARG A 100 -5.73 -16.32 -4.84
CA ARG A 100 -6.62 -17.48 -4.72
C ARG A 100 -7.27 -17.54 -3.34
N SER A 101 -8.40 -18.26 -3.26
CA SER A 101 -9.11 -18.51 -1.99
C SER A 101 -8.18 -19.11 -0.93
N GLY A 102 -8.35 -18.71 0.32
CA GLY A 102 -7.46 -19.07 1.44
C GLY A 102 -6.21 -18.20 1.59
N ARG A 103 -5.97 -17.25 0.69
CA ARG A 103 -4.79 -16.37 0.67
C ARG A 103 -5.20 -14.91 0.74
N PHE A 104 -4.86 -14.08 -0.26
CA PHE A 104 -5.35 -12.69 -0.32
C PHE A 104 -6.74 -12.66 -0.97
N GLU A 105 -7.77 -12.78 -0.17
CA GLU A 105 -9.16 -12.91 -0.65
C GLU A 105 -9.84 -11.57 -0.94
N ARG A 106 -9.23 -10.48 -0.53
CA ARG A 106 -9.77 -9.12 -0.70
C ARG A 106 -8.74 -8.20 -1.28
N VAL A 107 -9.13 -7.45 -2.29
CA VAL A 107 -8.36 -6.35 -2.84
C VAL A 107 -9.08 -5.05 -2.47
N LEU A 108 -8.31 -4.09 -1.97
CA LEU A 108 -8.81 -2.77 -1.61
C LEU A 108 -7.99 -1.75 -2.38
N HIS A 109 -8.64 -0.96 -3.21
CA HIS A 109 -8.04 0.20 -3.85
C HIS A 109 -8.06 1.38 -2.87
N VAL A 110 -6.93 2.05 -2.72
CA VAL A 110 -6.81 3.30 -1.96
C VAL A 110 -6.64 4.44 -2.95
N PRO A 111 -7.73 5.15 -3.29
CA PRO A 111 -7.68 6.26 -4.24
C PRO A 111 -6.96 7.47 -3.65
N PRO A 112 -6.61 8.47 -4.48
CA PRO A 112 -6.20 9.78 -3.99
C PRO A 112 -7.22 10.36 -3.00
N PRO A 113 -6.80 11.19 -2.04
CA PRO A 113 -7.69 11.70 -1.00
C PRO A 113 -8.80 12.58 -1.61
N ASP A 114 -10.02 12.41 -1.10
CA ASP A 114 -11.12 13.30 -1.38
C ASP A 114 -10.91 14.68 -0.74
N ARG A 115 -11.79 15.64 -1.01
CA ARG A 115 -11.68 17.01 -0.50
C ARG A 115 -11.52 17.07 1.03
N GLN A 116 -12.32 16.28 1.76
CA GLN A 116 -12.30 16.28 3.21
C GLN A 116 -10.99 15.69 3.73
N SER A 117 -10.53 14.61 3.15
CA SER A 117 -9.25 13.98 3.48
C SER A 117 -8.07 14.92 3.17
N ARG A 118 -8.10 15.65 2.05
CA ARG A 118 -7.07 16.65 1.73
C ARG A 118 -7.00 17.75 2.77
N LEU A 119 -8.15 18.22 3.25
CA LEU A 119 -8.20 19.21 4.33
C LEU A 119 -7.59 18.69 5.63
N GLU A 120 -7.90 17.44 5.99
CA GLU A 120 -7.32 16.82 7.19
C GLU A 120 -5.81 16.62 7.05
N ILE A 121 -5.34 16.21 5.88
CA ILE A 121 -3.90 16.08 5.58
C ILE A 121 -3.20 17.45 5.68
N LEU A 122 -3.78 18.51 5.11
CA LEU A 122 -3.28 19.87 5.26
C LEU A 122 -3.18 20.29 6.72
N LYS A 123 -4.20 20.02 7.54
CA LYS A 123 -4.20 20.32 8.97
C LYS A 123 -3.07 19.61 9.71
N ILE A 124 -2.86 18.32 9.40
CA ILE A 124 -1.80 17.52 10.02
C ILE A 124 -0.43 18.11 9.70
N HIS A 125 -0.13 18.33 8.42
CA HIS A 125 1.20 18.79 7.99
C HIS A 125 1.46 20.28 8.24
N SER A 126 0.42 21.08 8.49
CA SER A 126 0.56 22.49 8.86
C SER A 126 0.39 22.78 10.36
N SER A 127 0.18 21.73 11.20
CA SER A 127 -0.14 21.90 12.62
C SER A 127 0.92 22.67 13.42
N GLU A 128 2.19 22.53 13.06
CA GLU A 128 3.32 23.23 13.71
C GLU A 128 3.74 24.50 12.96
N MET A 129 3.04 24.85 11.87
CA MET A 129 3.40 26.01 11.04
C MET A 129 2.75 27.29 11.59
N PRO A 130 3.45 28.42 11.64
CA PRO A 130 2.86 29.71 12.01
C PRO A 130 1.99 30.23 10.86
N LEU A 131 0.74 29.79 10.78
CA LEU A 131 -0.19 30.18 9.72
C LEU A 131 -0.70 31.60 9.94
N GLY A 132 -0.85 32.32 8.83
CA GLY A 132 -1.54 33.62 8.78
C GLY A 132 -3.06 33.50 8.89
N ARG A 133 -3.78 34.58 8.67
CA ARG A 133 -5.26 34.59 8.74
C ARG A 133 -5.86 34.19 7.39
N PHE A 134 -6.06 32.89 7.18
CA PHE A 134 -6.79 32.32 6.04
C PHE A 134 -7.35 30.94 6.43
N LYS A 135 -8.20 30.37 5.58
CA LYS A 135 -8.76 29.03 5.79
C LYS A 135 -8.03 28.03 4.93
N LEU A 136 -7.64 26.87 5.51
CA LEU A 136 -7.04 25.76 4.76
C LEU A 136 -8.02 25.13 3.78
N ASP A 137 -9.32 25.30 4.00
CA ASP A 137 -10.38 24.88 3.09
C ASP A 137 -10.17 25.44 1.68
N ASP A 138 -9.79 26.73 1.57
CA ASP A 138 -9.56 27.40 0.28
C ASP A 138 -8.40 26.72 -0.48
N ILE A 139 -7.40 26.19 0.23
CA ILE A 139 -6.28 25.47 -0.38
C ILE A 139 -6.69 24.06 -0.76
N ALA A 140 -7.50 23.38 0.08
CA ALA A 140 -7.94 22.01 -0.20
C ALA A 140 -8.74 21.87 -1.49
N ASP A 141 -9.43 22.94 -1.92
CA ASP A 141 -10.19 22.98 -3.17
C ASP A 141 -9.27 22.92 -4.40
N ASP A 142 -8.10 23.54 -4.34
CA ASP A 142 -7.13 23.61 -5.44
C ASP A 142 -6.26 22.34 -5.59
N LEU A 143 -6.41 21.35 -4.69
CA LEU A 143 -5.54 20.16 -4.62
C LEU A 143 -6.19 18.89 -5.18
N GLU A 144 -7.04 18.99 -6.18
CA GLU A 144 -7.60 17.83 -6.86
C GLU A 144 -6.47 16.97 -7.48
N ASN A 145 -6.53 15.65 -7.27
CA ASN A 145 -5.54 14.65 -7.70
C ASN A 145 -4.17 14.70 -7.00
N TYR A 146 -4.01 15.52 -5.98
CA TYR A 146 -2.81 15.50 -5.15
C TYR A 146 -2.88 14.38 -4.12
N THR A 147 -1.78 13.64 -3.97
CA THR A 147 -1.61 12.60 -2.94
C THR A 147 -1.28 13.23 -1.57
N GLY A 148 -1.31 12.41 -0.52
CA GLY A 148 -0.86 12.86 0.81
C GLY A 148 0.58 13.37 0.82
N ALA A 149 1.47 12.71 0.08
CA ALA A 149 2.88 13.12 -0.06
C ALA A 149 3.03 14.44 -0.82
N ASP A 150 2.21 14.66 -1.86
CA ASP A 150 2.21 15.93 -2.58
C ASP A 150 1.75 17.08 -1.66
N ILE A 151 0.71 16.86 -0.86
CA ILE A 151 0.18 17.85 0.09
C ILE A 151 1.22 18.18 1.18
N GLU A 152 1.93 17.17 1.69
CA GLU A 152 3.07 17.38 2.59
C GLU A 152 4.16 18.25 1.92
N ALA A 153 4.51 17.94 0.66
CA ALA A 153 5.48 18.72 -0.10
C ALA A 153 5.03 20.17 -0.31
N ILE A 154 3.75 20.41 -0.56
CA ILE A 154 3.16 21.76 -0.66
C ILE A 154 3.29 22.52 0.67
N CYS A 155 2.96 21.89 1.79
CA CYS A 155 3.13 22.51 3.11
C CYS A 155 4.57 22.91 3.36
N ARG A 156 5.52 22.02 3.08
CA ARG A 156 6.96 22.27 3.22
C ARG A 156 7.44 23.40 2.28
N GLU A 157 7.02 23.39 1.02
CA GLU A 157 7.40 24.45 0.06
C GLU A 157 6.81 25.82 0.43
N ALA A 158 5.56 25.87 0.88
CA ALA A 158 4.93 27.11 1.36
C ALA A 158 5.70 27.71 2.54
N ALA A 159 6.17 26.90 3.48
CA ALA A 159 7.02 27.34 4.58
C ALA A 159 8.37 27.87 4.10
N LEU A 160 8.99 27.20 3.13
CA LEU A 160 10.27 27.65 2.53
C LEU A 160 10.10 28.98 1.78
N ILE A 161 9.03 29.16 1.04
CA ILE A 161 8.70 30.42 0.34
C ILE A 161 8.57 31.56 1.37
N ALA A 162 7.78 31.36 2.43
CA ALA A 162 7.63 32.35 3.49
C ALA A 162 8.96 32.72 4.16
N MET A 163 9.80 31.72 4.44
CA MET A 163 11.11 31.92 5.05
C MET A 163 12.06 32.71 4.13
N ARG A 164 12.11 32.36 2.84
CA ARG A 164 12.92 33.09 1.84
C ARG A 164 12.46 34.56 1.67
N ALA A 165 11.15 34.82 1.84
CA ALA A 165 10.58 36.16 1.83
C ALA A 165 10.76 36.90 3.16
N GLY A 166 11.47 36.35 4.15
CA GLY A 166 11.66 36.96 5.47
C GLY A 166 10.38 37.11 6.29
N LYS A 167 9.35 36.33 6.01
CA LYS A 167 8.06 36.35 6.70
C LYS A 167 8.06 35.45 7.91
N LYS A 168 7.41 35.89 8.98
CA LYS A 168 7.25 35.10 10.22
C LYS A 168 6.04 34.16 10.18
N THR A 169 5.14 34.36 9.21
CA THR A 169 3.91 33.57 9.05
C THR A 169 3.74 33.09 7.61
N VAL A 170 3.18 31.91 7.43
CA VAL A 170 2.83 31.36 6.12
C VAL A 170 1.43 31.84 5.75
N SER A 171 1.32 32.58 4.65
CA SER A 171 0.06 33.13 4.15
C SER A 171 -0.55 32.25 3.05
N LYS A 172 -1.80 32.54 2.69
CA LYS A 172 -2.48 31.89 1.56
C LYS A 172 -1.66 31.99 0.27
N SER A 173 -1.08 33.15 -0.04
CA SER A 173 -0.27 33.39 -1.24
C SER A 173 0.98 32.49 -1.30
N HIS A 174 1.59 32.13 -0.16
CA HIS A 174 2.71 31.19 -0.14
C HIS A 174 2.26 29.76 -0.49
N PHE A 175 1.06 29.35 -0.07
CA PHE A 175 0.47 28.07 -0.48
C PHE A 175 0.11 28.07 -1.96
N GLU A 176 -0.52 29.13 -2.48
CA GLU A 176 -0.83 29.25 -3.91
C GLU A 176 0.43 29.17 -4.78
N GLU A 177 1.52 29.82 -4.36
CA GLU A 177 2.81 29.72 -5.03
C GLU A 177 3.40 28.29 -4.92
N ALA A 178 3.26 27.62 -3.77
CA ALA A 178 3.71 26.25 -3.57
C ALA A 178 2.94 25.28 -4.46
N VAL A 179 1.63 25.41 -4.59
CA VAL A 179 0.78 24.60 -5.50
C VAL A 179 1.24 24.75 -6.94
N ASN A 180 1.61 25.97 -7.38
CA ASN A 180 2.13 26.17 -8.74
C ASN A 180 3.50 25.51 -8.97
N ARG A 181 4.28 25.26 -7.92
CA ARG A 181 5.62 24.61 -8.01
C ARG A 181 5.56 23.10 -7.89
N VAL A 182 4.69 22.59 -7.03
CA VAL A 182 4.51 21.15 -6.79
C VAL A 182 3.40 20.65 -7.71
N ARG A 183 3.75 19.75 -8.62
CA ARG A 183 2.76 19.12 -9.51
C ARG A 183 2.17 17.88 -8.85
N PRO A 184 0.90 17.56 -9.10
CA PRO A 184 0.32 16.33 -8.62
C PRO A 184 1.05 15.12 -9.22
N THR A 185 1.34 14.14 -8.38
CA THR A 185 1.97 12.88 -8.80
C THR A 185 1.02 12.04 -9.64
N VAL A 186 -0.29 12.11 -9.34
CA VAL A 186 -1.33 11.33 -10.02
C VAL A 186 -1.93 12.14 -11.16
N ASN A 187 -1.94 11.58 -12.37
CA ASN A 187 -2.62 12.12 -13.54
C ASN A 187 -3.88 11.31 -13.86
N LYS A 188 -4.70 11.80 -14.79
CA LYS A 188 -5.96 11.16 -15.20
C LYS A 188 -5.75 9.76 -15.78
N ASP A 189 -4.70 9.57 -16.58
CA ASP A 189 -4.39 8.28 -17.21
C ASP A 189 -4.05 7.22 -16.15
N MET A 190 -3.34 7.63 -15.08
CA MET A 190 -3.05 6.75 -13.93
C MET A 190 -4.32 6.38 -13.17
N LEU A 191 -5.24 7.33 -12.96
CA LEU A 191 -6.52 7.05 -12.30
C LEU A 191 -7.35 6.04 -13.10
N GLU A 192 -7.47 6.22 -14.41
CA GLU A 192 -8.16 5.29 -15.29
C GLU A 192 -7.49 3.90 -15.30
N TYR A 193 -6.16 3.86 -15.30
CA TYR A 193 -5.40 2.62 -15.24
C TYR A 193 -5.68 1.85 -13.96
N TYR A 194 -5.60 2.50 -12.79
CA TYR A 194 -5.86 1.85 -11.50
C TYR A 194 -7.32 1.42 -11.36
N SER A 195 -8.28 2.20 -11.86
CA SER A 195 -9.70 1.83 -11.84
C SER A 195 -9.95 0.56 -12.67
N LYS A 196 -9.39 0.46 -13.88
CA LYS A 196 -9.48 -0.75 -14.71
C LYS A 196 -8.79 -1.95 -14.06
N MET A 197 -7.67 -1.72 -13.40
CA MET A 197 -6.94 -2.78 -12.71
C MET A 197 -7.75 -3.31 -11.52
N GLU A 198 -8.38 -2.43 -10.74
CA GLU A 198 -9.26 -2.82 -9.65
C GLU A 198 -10.40 -3.71 -10.15
N GLU A 199 -11.11 -3.30 -11.22
CA GLU A 199 -12.18 -4.10 -11.84
C GLU A 199 -11.65 -5.49 -12.27
N THR A 200 -10.47 -5.55 -12.86
CA THR A 200 -9.84 -6.80 -13.30
C THR A 200 -9.50 -7.71 -12.13
N LEU A 201 -8.94 -7.18 -11.06
CA LEU A 201 -8.57 -7.95 -9.89
C LEU A 201 -9.80 -8.45 -9.12
N VAL A 202 -10.82 -7.60 -8.96
CA VAL A 202 -12.08 -7.96 -8.30
C VAL A 202 -12.84 -9.03 -9.10
N SER A 203 -12.96 -8.87 -10.41
CA SER A 203 -13.61 -9.87 -11.27
C SER A 203 -12.86 -11.21 -11.30
N GLY A 204 -11.52 -11.16 -11.27
CA GLY A 204 -10.67 -12.33 -11.14
C GLY A 204 -10.93 -13.10 -9.85
N LEU A 205 -11.04 -12.41 -8.71
CA LEU A 205 -11.39 -13.01 -7.41
C LEU A 205 -12.79 -13.62 -7.40
N GLU A 206 -13.79 -12.96 -8.01
CA GLU A 206 -15.14 -13.50 -8.10
C GLU A 206 -15.24 -14.75 -8.97
N SER A 207 -14.51 -14.79 -10.08
CA SER A 207 -14.47 -15.97 -10.96
C SER A 207 -13.86 -17.19 -10.27
N VAL A 208 -12.81 -17.00 -9.48
CA VAL A 208 -12.18 -18.07 -8.68
C VAL A 208 -13.13 -18.58 -7.60
N LYS A 209 -13.84 -17.69 -6.90
CA LYS A 209 -14.84 -18.09 -5.88
C LYS A 209 -15.99 -18.89 -6.48
N ARG A 210 -16.48 -18.54 -7.66
CA ARG A 210 -17.53 -19.32 -8.36
C ARG A 210 -17.06 -20.72 -8.74
N SER A 211 -15.83 -20.84 -9.22
CA SER A 211 -15.24 -22.15 -9.59
C SER A 211 -15.05 -23.06 -8.37
N THR A 212 -14.66 -22.51 -7.22
CA THR A 212 -14.47 -23.28 -6.00
C THR A 212 -15.80 -23.77 -5.41
N ASN A 213 -16.83 -22.93 -5.42
CA ASN A 213 -18.18 -23.33 -4.97
C ASN A 213 -18.84 -24.38 -5.86
N SER A 214 -18.56 -24.38 -7.17
CA SER A 214 -19.08 -25.42 -8.09
C SER A 214 -18.44 -26.78 -7.88
N LEU A 215 -17.18 -26.84 -7.39
CA LEU A 215 -16.50 -28.10 -7.08
C LEU A 215 -16.94 -28.69 -5.72
N GLN A 216 -17.23 -27.86 -4.73
CA GLN A 216 -17.76 -28.31 -3.44
C GLN A 216 -19.20 -28.85 -3.51
N GLY A 217 -19.97 -28.44 -4.52
CA GLY A 217 -21.32 -28.97 -4.77
C GLY A 217 -21.33 -30.37 -5.42
N ILE A 218 -20.20 -30.90 -5.87
CA ILE A 218 -20.09 -32.21 -6.53
C ILE A 218 -19.68 -33.32 -5.53
N GLU A 219 -19.08 -32.97 -4.39
CA GLU A 219 -18.67 -33.96 -3.35
C GLU A 219 -19.80 -34.31 -2.34
N SER A 220 -21.01 -33.77 -2.53
CA SER A 220 -22.16 -33.99 -1.64
C SER A 220 -23.30 -34.78 -2.32
N VAL A 221 -22.98 -35.68 -3.25
CA VAL A 221 -23.96 -36.61 -3.84
C VAL A 221 -23.49 -38.06 -3.64
#